data_3cfae17bc354ce0ced5748ccfcf515d0
#
_entry.id   3cfae17bc354ce0ced5748ccfcf515d0
#
_cell.length_a   1.000
_cell.length_b   1.000
_cell.length_c   1.000
_cell.angle_alpha   90.00
_cell.angle_beta   90.00
_cell.angle_gamma   90.00
#
_symmetry.space_group_name_H-M   'P 1'
#
loop_
_entity.id
_entity.type
_entity.pdbx_description
1 polymer ?
#
loop_
_entity_poly.entity_id
_entity_poly.type
_entity_poly.pdbx_seq_one_letter_code
_entity_poly.pdbx_strand_id
1 'polypeptide(L)'
;MRIREGDPMEIFTSREGEILLKKYSPVGELGEFALTIAESMAQTIGELVCITDRDGVIAAAGSGKKEFEGKLLDTQLQTAIDNRCNQVIADKPGFLKVTPEDAKEYEAQAVSTILSHGDCIGSVLILSKNKSRMQDDLLLQMAKTVAAFLGKHMEQ
;
A
#
# COMPACT_ATOMS: atom_id res chain seq x y z
N MET A 1 6.78 11.63 11.47
CA MET A 1 7.52 10.74 10.56
C MET A 1 8.13 9.58 11.33
N ARG A 2 7.92 8.38 10.84
CA ARG A 2 8.49 7.18 11.46
C ARG A 2 9.83 6.84 10.82
N ILE A 3 10.87 6.75 11.64
CA ILE A 3 12.21 6.40 11.17
C ILE A 3 12.63 5.10 11.88
N ARG A 4 13.08 4.12 11.09
CA ARG A 4 13.57 2.84 11.59
C ARG A 4 15.08 2.78 11.45
N GLU A 5 15.73 2.00 12.31
CA GLU A 5 17.15 1.74 12.18
C GLU A 5 17.45 1.14 10.80
N GLY A 6 18.42 1.71 10.11
CA GLY A 6 18.81 1.29 8.76
C GLY A 6 17.99 1.89 7.64
N ASP A 7 16.98 2.71 7.91
CA ASP A 7 16.22 3.38 6.86
C ASP A 7 17.10 4.39 6.12
N PRO A 8 17.01 4.43 4.77
CA PRO A 8 17.74 5.46 4.03
C PRO A 8 17.16 6.85 4.32
N MET A 9 18.03 7.86 4.31
CA MET A 9 17.67 9.24 4.58
C MET A 9 18.19 10.13 3.48
N GLU A 10 17.44 11.19 3.19
CA GLU A 10 17.86 12.25 2.28
C GLU A 10 18.10 13.52 3.06
N ILE A 11 19.11 14.28 2.64
CA ILE A 11 19.46 15.55 3.28
C ILE A 11 19.14 16.71 2.31
N PHE A 12 18.33 17.65 2.79
CA PHE A 12 17.93 18.81 2.01
C PHE A 12 18.42 20.07 2.72
N THR A 13 18.82 21.08 1.92
CA THR A 13 19.19 22.40 2.43
C THR A 13 18.10 23.38 2.02
N SER A 14 17.50 24.06 3.01
CA SER A 14 16.49 25.09 2.76
C SER A 14 17.14 26.38 2.29
N ARG A 15 16.31 27.35 1.85
CA ARG A 15 16.79 28.66 1.42
C ARG A 15 17.46 29.44 2.56
N GLU A 16 17.08 29.16 3.79
CA GLU A 16 17.68 29.78 4.98
C GLU A 16 18.94 29.07 5.45
N GLY A 17 19.40 28.06 4.70
CA GLY A 17 20.59 27.31 5.04
C GLY A 17 20.37 26.22 6.08
N GLU A 18 19.14 25.94 6.45
CA GLU A 18 18.83 24.86 7.36
C GLU A 18 18.99 23.51 6.67
N ILE A 19 19.50 22.52 7.40
CA ILE A 19 19.60 21.15 6.89
C ILE A 19 18.38 20.37 7.37
N LEU A 20 17.62 19.85 6.40
CA LEU A 20 16.44 19.04 6.67
C LEU A 20 16.75 17.56 6.39
N LEU A 21 16.44 16.71 7.35
CA LEU A 21 16.54 15.25 7.19
C LEU A 21 15.15 14.70 6.96
N LYS A 22 14.99 13.97 5.88
CA LYS A 22 13.71 13.37 5.53
C LYS A 22 13.90 11.88 5.27
N LYS A 23 13.00 11.06 5.81
CA LYS A 23 13.01 9.63 5.54
C LYS A 23 12.79 9.38 4.04
N TYR A 24 13.68 8.60 3.45
CA TYR A 24 13.55 8.17 2.06
C TYR A 24 12.60 6.97 1.96
N SER A 25 11.58 7.07 1.11
CA SER A 25 10.68 5.97 0.79
C SER A 25 10.68 5.78 -0.73
N PRO A 26 11.17 4.65 -1.23
CA PRO A 26 11.18 4.41 -2.68
C PRO A 26 9.79 4.50 -3.30
N VAL A 27 8.79 3.89 -2.66
CA VAL A 27 7.42 3.91 -3.16
C VAL A 27 6.79 5.29 -2.96
N GLY A 28 7.14 5.97 -1.86
CA GLY A 28 6.62 7.30 -1.55
C GLY A 28 7.00 8.36 -2.57
N GLU A 29 8.13 8.21 -3.27
CA GLU A 29 8.53 9.13 -4.33
C GLU A 29 7.63 9.03 -5.55
N LEU A 30 6.86 7.96 -5.67
CA LEU A 30 5.93 7.74 -6.75
C LEU A 30 4.50 8.17 -6.38
N GLY A 31 4.33 9.04 -5.36
CA GLY A 31 3.02 9.37 -4.81
C GLY A 31 1.96 9.72 -5.84
N GLU A 32 2.26 10.67 -6.75
CA GLU A 32 1.30 11.06 -7.79
C GLU A 32 1.05 9.93 -8.78
N PHE A 33 2.09 9.21 -9.15
CA PHE A 33 2.00 8.07 -10.05
C PHE A 33 1.19 6.94 -9.41
N ALA A 34 1.46 6.64 -8.14
CA ALA A 34 0.72 5.63 -7.39
C ALA A 34 -0.76 6.01 -7.27
N LEU A 35 -1.05 7.28 -7.04
CA LEU A 35 -2.43 7.75 -6.97
C LEU A 35 -3.15 7.56 -8.31
N THR A 36 -2.49 7.88 -9.41
CA THR A 36 -3.07 7.68 -10.74
C THR A 36 -3.38 6.19 -10.99
N ILE A 37 -2.48 5.30 -10.59
CA ILE A 37 -2.70 3.85 -10.71
C ILE A 37 -3.87 3.43 -9.84
N ALA A 38 -3.90 3.87 -8.57
CA ALA A 38 -4.97 3.51 -7.66
C ALA A 38 -6.34 4.00 -8.16
N GLU A 39 -6.41 5.22 -8.68
CA GLU A 39 -7.63 5.76 -9.25
C GLU A 39 -8.10 4.97 -10.47
N SER A 40 -7.17 4.61 -11.35
CA SER A 40 -7.49 3.81 -12.54
C SER A 40 -8.01 2.42 -12.16
N MET A 41 -7.37 1.77 -11.18
CA MET A 41 -7.83 0.49 -10.68
C MET A 41 -9.21 0.59 -10.04
N ALA A 42 -9.40 1.55 -9.13
CA ALA A 42 -10.67 1.71 -8.43
C ALA A 42 -11.81 1.99 -9.40
N GLN A 43 -11.56 2.81 -10.40
CA GLN A 43 -12.55 3.14 -11.42
C GLN A 43 -12.93 1.91 -12.26
N THR A 44 -11.95 1.09 -12.59
CA THR A 44 -12.15 -0.09 -13.43
C THR A 44 -12.84 -1.22 -12.69
N ILE A 45 -12.43 -1.49 -11.44
CA ILE A 45 -12.95 -2.64 -10.69
C ILE A 45 -14.07 -2.29 -9.73
N GLY A 46 -14.28 -1.00 -9.43
CA GLY A 46 -15.35 -0.56 -8.53
C GLY A 46 -15.10 -0.83 -7.06
N GLU A 47 -13.84 -1.05 -6.64
CA GLU A 47 -13.47 -1.36 -5.27
C GLU A 47 -12.49 -0.33 -4.74
N LEU A 48 -12.29 -0.31 -3.42
CA LEU A 48 -11.28 0.56 -2.81
C LEU A 48 -9.90 -0.02 -3.06
N VAL A 49 -8.98 0.82 -3.52
CA VAL A 49 -7.59 0.45 -3.79
C VAL A 49 -6.68 1.32 -2.97
N CYS A 50 -5.73 0.70 -2.26
CA CYS A 50 -4.70 1.40 -1.50
C CYS A 50 -3.33 0.93 -1.95
N ILE A 51 -2.40 1.87 -2.08
CA ILE A 51 -0.98 1.57 -2.31
C ILE A 51 -0.22 2.14 -1.13
N THR A 52 0.66 1.33 -0.55
CA THR A 52 1.38 1.69 0.67
C THR A 52 2.88 1.56 0.46
N ASP A 53 3.63 2.32 1.25
CA ASP A 53 5.03 1.96 1.52
C ASP A 53 5.06 1.08 2.78
N ARG A 54 6.18 0.98 3.46
CA ARG A 54 6.28 0.13 4.67
C ARG A 54 5.67 0.79 5.90
N ASP A 55 5.39 2.07 5.87
CA ASP A 55 4.95 2.82 7.05
C ASP A 55 3.55 3.40 6.92
N GLY A 56 3.11 3.72 5.72
CA GLY A 56 1.84 4.39 5.55
C GLY A 56 1.20 4.19 4.18
N VAL A 57 -0.05 4.62 4.08
CA VAL A 57 -0.79 4.62 2.82
C VAL A 57 -0.36 5.83 2.01
N ILE A 58 0.23 5.61 0.84
CA ILE A 58 0.69 6.70 -0.02
C ILE A 58 -0.33 7.09 -1.08
N ALA A 59 -1.25 6.20 -1.41
CA ALA A 59 -2.33 6.48 -2.35
C ALA A 59 -3.54 5.64 -2.01
N ALA A 60 -4.71 6.24 -2.09
CA ALA A 60 -5.97 5.54 -1.89
C ALA A 60 -7.00 6.11 -2.87
N ALA A 61 -7.80 5.24 -3.47
CA ALA A 61 -8.85 5.63 -4.41
C ALA A 61 -10.05 4.71 -4.27
N GLY A 62 -11.22 5.26 -4.57
CA GLY A 62 -12.48 4.54 -4.46
C GLY A 62 -13.30 5.02 -3.27
N SER A 63 -14.46 4.37 -3.08
CA SER A 63 -15.36 4.73 -1.99
C SER A 63 -14.72 4.38 -0.63
N GLY A 64 -14.66 5.34 0.27
CA GLY A 64 -14.05 5.15 1.60
C GLY A 64 -12.56 5.49 1.68
N LYS A 65 -11.99 6.05 0.62
CA LYS A 65 -10.55 6.37 0.58
C LYS A 65 -10.08 7.27 1.72
N LYS A 66 -10.97 8.16 2.21
CA LYS A 66 -10.60 9.11 3.26
C LYS A 66 -10.23 8.43 4.58
N GLU A 67 -10.70 7.22 4.80
CA GLU A 67 -10.36 6.45 6.00
C GLU A 67 -8.92 5.93 5.97
N PHE A 68 -8.31 5.88 4.79
CA PHE A 68 -6.99 5.30 4.60
C PHE A 68 -5.94 6.31 4.16
N GLU A 69 -6.35 7.33 3.45
CA GLU A 69 -5.45 8.30 2.81
C GLU A 69 -4.53 8.97 3.84
N GLY A 70 -3.22 8.84 3.64
CA GLY A 70 -2.23 9.46 4.52
C GLY A 70 -2.08 8.82 5.90
N LYS A 71 -2.74 7.72 6.16
CA LYS A 71 -2.70 7.05 7.48
C LYS A 71 -1.48 6.14 7.60
N LEU A 72 -1.01 5.97 8.85
CA LEU A 72 0.04 5.00 9.14
C LEU A 72 -0.54 3.58 9.11
N LEU A 73 0.32 2.62 8.75
CA LEU A 73 -0.08 1.22 8.72
C LEU A 73 -0.15 0.63 10.12
N ASP A 74 -1.08 -0.30 10.31
CA ASP A 74 -1.08 -1.14 11.49
C ASP A 74 0.05 -2.17 11.40
N THR A 75 0.51 -2.65 12.56
CA THR A 75 1.59 -3.64 12.63
C THR A 75 1.24 -4.94 11.94
N GLN A 76 -0.05 -5.31 11.90
CA GLN A 76 -0.48 -6.52 11.19
C GLN A 76 -0.13 -6.47 9.71
N LEU A 77 -0.41 -5.34 9.04
CA LEU A 77 -0.07 -5.20 7.64
C LEU A 77 1.43 -5.08 7.43
N GLN A 78 2.14 -4.37 8.31
CA GLN A 78 3.60 -4.28 8.24
C GLN A 78 4.25 -5.66 8.31
N THR A 79 3.77 -6.51 9.21
CA THR A 79 4.24 -7.90 9.32
C THR A 79 3.95 -8.70 8.05
N ALA A 80 2.76 -8.54 7.48
CA ALA A 80 2.40 -9.21 6.25
C ALA A 80 3.30 -8.80 5.08
N ILE A 81 3.64 -7.51 4.99
CA ILE A 81 4.56 -7.02 3.96
C ILE A 81 5.93 -7.66 4.15
N ASP A 82 6.45 -7.68 5.38
CA ASP A 82 7.74 -8.28 5.68
C ASP A 82 7.77 -9.78 5.35
N ASN A 83 6.62 -10.45 5.45
CA ASN A 83 6.47 -11.87 5.11
C ASN A 83 6.11 -12.10 3.63
N ARG A 84 6.17 -11.07 2.81
CA ARG A 84 5.91 -11.15 1.36
C ARG A 84 4.53 -11.72 1.04
N CYS A 85 3.52 -11.24 1.76
CA CYS A 85 2.15 -11.72 1.64
C CYS A 85 1.57 -11.41 0.25
N ASN A 86 0.97 -12.43 -0.37
CA ASN A 86 0.18 -12.30 -1.60
C ASN A 86 -1.02 -13.22 -1.43
N GLN A 87 -2.17 -12.66 -1.00
CA GLN A 87 -3.31 -13.51 -0.72
C GLN A 87 -4.63 -12.74 -0.74
N VAL A 88 -5.71 -13.50 -0.90
CA VAL A 88 -7.06 -13.02 -0.67
C VAL A 88 -7.49 -13.47 0.72
N ILE A 89 -8.08 -12.56 1.48
CA ILE A 89 -8.64 -12.83 2.80
C ILE A 89 -10.11 -12.47 2.74
N ALA A 90 -10.97 -13.48 2.86
CA ALA A 90 -12.41 -13.31 2.77
C ALA A 90 -13.15 -13.62 4.08
N ASP A 91 -12.41 -14.01 5.12
CA ASP A 91 -12.97 -14.29 6.44
C ASP A 91 -12.47 -13.27 7.45
N LYS A 92 -13.41 -12.60 8.12
CA LYS A 92 -13.08 -11.54 9.06
C LYS A 92 -12.05 -11.89 10.13
N PRO A 93 -12.05 -13.08 10.72
CA PRO A 93 -11.02 -13.43 11.72
C PRO A 93 -9.58 -13.39 11.17
N GLY A 94 -9.42 -13.57 9.85
CA GLY A 94 -8.11 -13.52 9.20
C GLY A 94 -7.74 -12.16 8.63
N PHE A 95 -8.62 -11.16 8.74
CA PHE A 95 -8.37 -9.85 8.14
C PHE A 95 -7.16 -9.18 8.78
N LEU A 96 -6.35 -8.59 7.91
CA LEU A 96 -5.24 -7.76 8.33
C LEU A 96 -5.76 -6.34 8.55
N LYS A 97 -5.44 -5.76 9.70
CA LYS A 97 -5.68 -4.33 9.90
C LYS A 97 -4.72 -3.57 9.00
N VAL A 98 -5.27 -2.72 8.16
CA VAL A 98 -4.47 -1.85 7.29
C VAL A 98 -3.96 -0.66 8.09
N THR A 99 -4.83 -0.04 8.87
CA THR A 99 -4.51 1.08 9.74
C THR A 99 -4.96 0.74 11.16
N PRO A 100 -4.41 1.45 12.20
CA PRO A 100 -4.85 1.21 13.57
C PRO A 100 -6.35 1.46 13.77
N GLU A 101 -6.94 2.32 12.96
CA GLU A 101 -8.39 2.54 12.95
C GLU A 101 -9.03 1.43 12.12
N ASP A 102 -9.92 0.67 12.75
CA ASP A 102 -10.51 -0.52 12.15
C ASP A 102 -11.57 -0.17 11.08
N ALA A 103 -11.35 -0.62 9.87
CA ALA A 103 -12.31 -0.47 8.78
C ALA A 103 -13.26 -1.67 8.76
N LYS A 104 -14.27 -1.63 9.61
CA LYS A 104 -15.20 -2.77 9.83
C LYS A 104 -16.12 -3.07 8.65
N GLU A 105 -16.16 -2.20 7.66
CA GLU A 105 -17.12 -2.29 6.56
C GLU A 105 -16.76 -3.31 5.49
N TYR A 106 -15.50 -3.74 5.45
CA TYR A 106 -15.02 -4.57 4.35
C TYR A 106 -15.15 -6.05 4.68
N GLU A 107 -15.52 -6.83 3.66
CA GLU A 107 -15.78 -8.26 3.78
C GLU A 107 -14.68 -9.10 3.14
N ALA A 108 -13.83 -8.48 2.31
CA ALA A 108 -12.75 -9.19 1.63
C ALA A 108 -11.59 -8.26 1.35
N GLN A 109 -10.38 -8.82 1.35
CA GLN A 109 -9.14 -8.11 1.06
C GLN A 109 -8.32 -8.90 0.05
N ALA A 110 -7.69 -8.21 -0.90
CA ALA A 110 -6.59 -8.77 -1.69
C ALA A 110 -5.34 -7.97 -1.33
N VAL A 111 -4.27 -8.66 -0.98
CA VAL A 111 -3.01 -8.03 -0.54
C VAL A 111 -1.89 -8.58 -1.40
N SER A 112 -1.07 -7.70 -1.96
CA SER A 112 0.13 -8.09 -2.69
C SER A 112 1.30 -7.21 -2.30
N THR A 113 2.43 -7.81 -1.98
CA THR A 113 3.64 -7.08 -1.56
C THR A 113 4.40 -6.58 -2.78
N ILE A 114 4.88 -5.34 -2.71
CA ILE A 114 5.73 -4.75 -3.74
C ILE A 114 7.18 -5.10 -3.42
N LEU A 115 7.85 -5.77 -4.35
CA LEU A 115 9.25 -6.16 -4.21
C LEU A 115 10.12 -5.40 -5.20
N SER A 116 11.21 -4.83 -4.72
CA SER A 116 12.22 -4.19 -5.55
C SER A 116 13.58 -4.73 -5.16
N HIS A 117 14.31 -5.31 -6.10
CA HIS A 117 15.60 -5.99 -5.85
C HIS A 117 15.51 -7.00 -4.70
N GLY A 118 14.35 -7.68 -4.57
CA GLY A 118 14.12 -8.66 -3.52
C GLY A 118 13.70 -8.08 -2.17
N ASP A 119 13.68 -6.76 -2.02
CA ASP A 119 13.28 -6.10 -0.78
C ASP A 119 11.79 -5.76 -0.79
N CYS A 120 11.13 -5.96 0.34
CA CYS A 120 9.72 -5.59 0.54
C CYS A 120 9.64 -4.08 0.77
N ILE A 121 9.07 -3.33 -0.19
CA ILE A 121 9.02 -1.87 -0.11
C ILE A 121 7.64 -1.30 0.10
N GLY A 122 6.60 -2.10 0.01
CA GLY A 122 5.23 -1.66 0.20
C GLY A 122 4.24 -2.72 -0.20
N SER A 123 3.00 -2.30 -0.43
CA SER A 123 1.94 -3.22 -0.80
C SER A 123 0.89 -2.56 -1.67
N VAL A 124 0.13 -3.40 -2.38
CA VAL A 124 -1.09 -3.03 -3.10
C VAL A 124 -2.24 -3.78 -2.45
N LEU A 125 -3.28 -3.05 -2.08
CA LEU A 125 -4.45 -3.60 -1.39
C LEU A 125 -5.70 -3.29 -2.19
N ILE A 126 -6.59 -4.28 -2.28
CA ILE A 126 -7.94 -4.08 -2.79
C ILE A 126 -8.90 -4.53 -1.70
N LEU A 127 -9.80 -3.64 -1.29
CA LEU A 127 -10.76 -3.90 -0.23
C LEU A 127 -12.16 -3.87 -0.81
N SER A 128 -12.94 -4.92 -0.55
CA SER A 128 -14.31 -5.03 -1.06
C SER A 128 -15.31 -5.22 0.07
N LYS A 129 -16.46 -4.58 -0.07
CA LYS A 129 -17.61 -4.83 0.79
C LYS A 129 -18.42 -6.04 0.37
N ASN A 130 -18.05 -6.64 -0.77
CA ASN A 130 -18.72 -7.82 -1.33
C ASN A 130 -17.74 -9.00 -1.40
N LYS A 131 -17.95 -9.96 -0.51
CA LYS A 131 -17.09 -11.15 -0.39
C LYS A 131 -17.00 -11.94 -1.70
N SER A 132 -18.07 -11.99 -2.47
CA SER A 132 -18.09 -12.77 -3.73
C SER A 132 -17.15 -12.23 -4.80
N ARG A 133 -16.75 -10.97 -4.71
CA ARG A 133 -15.83 -10.35 -5.67
C ARG A 133 -14.42 -10.97 -5.65
N MET A 134 -14.07 -11.66 -4.58
CA MET A 134 -12.72 -12.24 -4.41
C MET A 134 -12.66 -13.74 -4.70
N GLN A 135 -13.77 -14.36 -5.11
CA GLN A 135 -13.83 -15.82 -5.24
C GLN A 135 -13.01 -16.38 -6.39
N ASP A 136 -12.82 -15.62 -7.45
CA ASP A 136 -12.12 -16.07 -8.65
C ASP A 136 -10.66 -15.61 -8.75
N ASP A 137 -10.11 -15.08 -7.69
CA ASP A 137 -8.75 -14.55 -7.62
C ASP A 137 -8.41 -13.43 -8.62
N LEU A 138 -9.38 -12.97 -9.38
CA LEU A 138 -9.12 -11.93 -10.38
C LEU A 138 -8.54 -10.68 -9.76
N LEU A 139 -9.11 -10.23 -8.63
CA LEU A 139 -8.63 -9.03 -7.96
C LEU A 139 -7.23 -9.22 -7.37
N LEU A 140 -6.92 -10.43 -6.88
CA LEU A 140 -5.56 -10.73 -6.44
C LEU A 140 -4.58 -10.67 -7.59
N GLN A 141 -4.93 -11.20 -8.76
CA GLN A 141 -4.07 -11.14 -9.93
C GLN A 141 -3.81 -9.69 -10.35
N MET A 142 -4.83 -8.84 -10.27
CA MET A 142 -4.67 -7.41 -10.55
C MET A 142 -3.72 -6.74 -9.55
N ALA A 143 -3.89 -7.02 -8.27
CA ALA A 143 -3.02 -6.48 -7.22
C ALA A 143 -1.57 -6.94 -7.43
N LYS A 144 -1.37 -8.22 -7.74
CA LYS A 144 -0.03 -8.78 -8.01
C LYS A 144 0.61 -8.14 -9.24
N THR A 145 -0.16 -7.91 -10.29
CA THR A 145 0.35 -7.29 -11.51
C THR A 145 0.82 -5.87 -11.25
N VAL A 146 0.02 -5.09 -10.53
CA VAL A 146 0.38 -3.71 -10.18
C VAL A 146 1.57 -3.69 -9.23
N ALA A 147 1.60 -4.57 -8.24
CA ALA A 147 2.73 -4.67 -7.33
C ALA A 147 4.02 -5.01 -8.07
N ALA A 148 3.97 -5.95 -9.01
CA ALA A 148 5.12 -6.30 -9.84
C ALA A 148 5.57 -5.12 -10.71
N PHE A 149 4.62 -4.41 -11.30
CA PHE A 149 4.90 -3.23 -12.11
C PHE A 149 5.62 -2.15 -11.30
N LEU A 150 5.09 -1.83 -10.13
CA LEU A 150 5.69 -0.81 -9.26
C LEU A 150 7.07 -1.22 -8.79
N GLY A 151 7.26 -2.49 -8.43
CA GLY A 151 8.56 -2.99 -8.02
C GLY A 151 9.60 -2.87 -9.12
N LYS A 152 9.25 -3.29 -10.33
CA LYS A 152 10.15 -3.19 -11.49
C LYS A 152 10.43 -1.75 -11.87
N HIS A 153 9.44 -0.88 -11.76
CA HIS A 153 9.63 0.55 -12.04
C HIS A 153 10.68 1.16 -11.10
N MET A 154 10.68 0.73 -9.84
CA MET A 154 11.66 1.20 -8.86
C MET A 154 13.07 0.65 -9.09
N GLU A 155 13.22 -0.41 -9.88
CA GLU A 155 14.51 -1.00 -10.21
C GLU A 155 15.23 -0.28 -11.35
N GLN A 156 14.56 0.63 -12.01
CA GLN A 156 15.12 1.37 -13.15
C GLN A 156 15.98 2.56 -12.72
#